data_c3295f8d2ed417009ccc19e87f9e4e01
#
_entry.id   c3295f8d2ed417009ccc19e87f9e4e01
#
_cell.length_a   1.000
_cell.length_b   1.000
_cell.length_c   1.000
_cell.angle_alpha   90.00
_cell.angle_beta   90.00
_cell.angle_gamma   90.00
#
_symmetry.space_group_name_H-M   'P 1'
#
loop_
_entity.id
_entity.type
_entity.pdbx_description
1 polymer ?
#
loop_
_entity_poly.entity_id
_entity_poly.type
_entity_poly.pdbx_seq_one_letter_code
_entity_poly.pdbx_strand_id
1 'polypeptide(L)'
;MGGSAQRADACVPDAHDPVVKADENWRERGWPFGPHFRAALSLRQVDEMLRARDAANLQPFQLTSSRHEALAVLYFSRDGQMSLGTLGQRLMVHPTSVTATVDTLERLGFVQRVAHPSDRRQTLARITPSGREVMEQACQLIAVEEFGLDALSDAEAESLCLLLKKVRHAAGLDRQGTAGAEATKST
;
A
#
# COMPACT_ATOMS: atom_id res chain seq x y z
N MET A 1 21.28 -33.80 -5.71
CA MET A 1 20.19 -34.71 -5.29
C MET A 1 19.92 -34.46 -3.82
N GLY A 2 18.72 -34.13 -3.46
CA GLY A 2 18.27 -34.18 -2.08
C GLY A 2 17.85 -32.83 -1.51
N GLY A 3 16.51 -32.61 -1.36
CA GLY A 3 15.95 -31.84 -0.29
C GLY A 3 15.17 -30.57 -0.61
N SER A 4 14.23 -30.61 -1.52
CA SER A 4 13.21 -29.54 -1.64
C SER A 4 11.80 -30.16 -1.61
N ALA A 5 11.47 -30.82 -0.50
CA ALA A 5 10.14 -31.36 -0.30
C ALA A 5 9.83 -31.37 1.19
N GLN A 6 9.58 -30.19 1.79
CA GLN A 6 8.99 -30.14 3.14
C GLN A 6 8.67 -28.70 3.55
N ARG A 7 7.74 -28.03 2.86
CA ARG A 7 6.99 -26.86 3.39
C ARG A 7 5.58 -26.78 2.79
N ALA A 8 4.99 -27.94 2.55
CA ALA A 8 3.55 -28.04 2.25
C ALA A 8 2.80 -28.54 3.49
N ASP A 9 3.23 -28.12 4.67
CA ASP A 9 2.53 -28.47 5.90
C ASP A 9 1.84 -27.22 6.45
N ALA A 10 0.63 -27.08 5.94
CA ALA A 10 -0.54 -26.95 6.77
C ALA A 10 -0.68 -25.60 7.48
N CYS A 11 -1.56 -24.85 6.98
CA CYS A 11 -2.45 -24.04 7.82
C CYS A 11 -3.34 -25.00 8.65
N VAL A 12 -2.76 -25.79 9.56
CA VAL A 12 -3.49 -26.39 10.66
C VAL A 12 -3.86 -25.22 11.57
N PRO A 13 -5.15 -25.01 11.89
CA PRO A 13 -5.54 -23.95 12.79
C PRO A 13 -4.82 -24.16 14.13
N ASP A 14 -3.83 -23.33 14.42
CA ASP A 14 -3.19 -23.32 15.73
C ASP A 14 -4.24 -22.82 16.72
N ALA A 15 -4.52 -23.61 17.77
CA ALA A 15 -5.43 -23.23 18.85
C ALA A 15 -5.02 -21.92 19.56
N HIS A 16 -3.80 -21.45 19.34
CA HIS A 16 -3.27 -20.18 19.83
C HIS A 16 -3.41 -19.05 18.81
N ASP A 17 -3.86 -19.33 17.57
CA ASP A 17 -4.10 -18.30 16.57
C ASP A 17 -5.23 -17.37 17.04
N PRO A 18 -4.97 -16.05 17.21
CA PRO A 18 -5.97 -15.10 17.64
C PRO A 18 -7.22 -15.04 16.72
N VAL A 19 -7.05 -15.36 15.44
CA VAL A 19 -8.15 -15.38 14.45
C VAL A 19 -9.06 -16.57 14.70
N VAL A 20 -8.47 -17.75 14.97
CA VAL A 20 -9.21 -18.97 15.29
C VAL A 20 -9.97 -18.78 16.61
N LYS A 21 -9.31 -18.26 17.63
CA LYS A 21 -9.93 -17.99 18.93
C LYS A 21 -11.05 -16.96 18.85
N ALA A 22 -10.90 -15.94 18.03
CA ALA A 22 -11.98 -14.98 17.81
C ALA A 22 -13.19 -15.66 17.15
N ASP A 23 -13.00 -16.49 16.13
CA ASP A 23 -14.09 -17.22 15.45
C ASP A 23 -14.83 -18.15 16.42
N GLU A 24 -14.09 -18.87 17.29
CA GLU A 24 -14.66 -19.73 18.33
C GLU A 24 -15.51 -18.92 19.33
N ASN A 25 -14.99 -17.83 19.87
CA ASN A 25 -15.71 -16.96 20.81
C ASN A 25 -17.01 -16.40 20.23
N TRP A 26 -17.05 -16.12 18.94
CA TRP A 26 -18.26 -15.63 18.26
C TRP A 26 -19.27 -16.75 18.03
N ARG A 27 -18.81 -17.95 17.66
CA ARG A 27 -19.68 -19.15 17.54
C ARG A 27 -20.37 -19.51 18.85
N GLU A 28 -19.64 -19.48 19.97
CA GLU A 28 -20.19 -19.74 21.28
C GLU A 28 -21.33 -18.77 21.65
N ARG A 29 -21.31 -17.57 21.10
CA ARG A 29 -22.39 -16.56 21.26
C ARG A 29 -23.50 -16.68 20.24
N GLY A 30 -23.50 -17.72 19.40
CA GLY A 30 -24.53 -17.94 18.37
C GLY A 30 -24.39 -17.07 17.12
N TRP A 31 -23.20 -16.53 16.86
CA TRP A 31 -22.91 -15.68 15.70
C TRP A 31 -21.97 -16.42 14.72
N PRO A 32 -22.52 -17.15 13.74
CA PRO A 32 -21.71 -17.95 12.82
C PRO A 32 -21.14 -17.09 11.68
N PHE A 33 -19.95 -16.50 11.88
CA PHE A 33 -19.34 -15.65 10.84
C PHE A 33 -18.59 -16.43 9.78
N GLY A 34 -18.04 -17.60 10.08
CA GLY A 34 -17.40 -18.50 9.13
C GLY A 34 -16.12 -17.96 8.47
N PRO A 35 -15.74 -18.49 7.29
CA PRO A 35 -14.44 -18.23 6.66
C PRO A 35 -14.24 -16.78 6.24
N HIS A 36 -15.29 -16.06 5.88
CA HIS A 36 -15.19 -14.65 5.49
C HIS A 36 -14.77 -13.75 6.66
N PHE A 37 -15.27 -14.03 7.86
CA PHE A 37 -14.87 -13.33 9.06
C PHE A 37 -13.39 -13.55 9.38
N ARG A 38 -12.94 -14.82 9.35
CA ARG A 38 -11.53 -15.15 9.59
C ARG A 38 -10.62 -14.47 8.59
N ALA A 39 -10.96 -14.53 7.30
CA ALA A 39 -10.20 -13.86 6.25
C ALA A 39 -10.12 -12.34 6.45
N ALA A 40 -11.24 -11.69 6.80
CA ALA A 40 -11.27 -10.25 7.06
C ALA A 40 -10.46 -9.86 8.31
N LEU A 41 -10.49 -10.68 9.36
CA LEU A 41 -9.70 -10.44 10.55
C LEU A 41 -8.19 -10.65 10.28
N SER A 42 -7.82 -11.72 9.57
CA SER A 42 -6.44 -11.98 9.16
C SER A 42 -5.87 -10.84 8.32
N LEU A 43 -6.65 -10.33 7.36
CA LEU A 43 -6.22 -9.18 6.54
C LEU A 43 -5.91 -7.95 7.38
N ARG A 44 -6.73 -7.66 8.40
CA ARG A 44 -6.50 -6.52 9.30
C ARG A 44 -5.25 -6.69 10.14
N GLN A 45 -5.02 -7.90 10.66
CA GLN A 45 -3.82 -8.18 11.45
C GLN A 45 -2.55 -8.11 10.61
N VAL A 46 -2.59 -8.65 9.38
CA VAL A 46 -1.46 -8.56 8.45
C VAL A 46 -1.20 -7.11 8.04
N ASP A 47 -2.24 -6.32 7.73
CA ASP A 47 -2.08 -4.89 7.41
C ASP A 47 -1.40 -4.13 8.55
N GLU A 48 -1.82 -4.35 9.81
CA GLU A 48 -1.20 -3.73 10.98
C GLU A 48 0.27 -4.15 11.16
N MET A 49 0.57 -5.44 10.98
CA MET A 49 1.94 -5.96 11.05
C MET A 49 2.82 -5.33 9.96
N LEU A 50 2.34 -5.26 8.71
CA LEU A 50 3.08 -4.64 7.61
C LEU A 50 3.31 -3.16 7.85
N ARG A 51 2.29 -2.43 8.34
CA ARG A 51 2.43 -1.02 8.71
C ARG A 51 3.46 -0.78 9.81
N ALA A 52 3.50 -1.63 10.82
CA ALA A 52 4.48 -1.54 11.90
C ALA A 52 5.91 -1.79 11.38
N ARG A 53 6.09 -2.78 10.50
CA ARG A 53 7.37 -3.10 9.87
C ARG A 53 7.84 -1.97 8.94
N ASP A 54 6.94 -1.48 8.08
CA ASP A 54 7.22 -0.32 7.22
C ASP A 54 7.61 0.92 8.04
N ALA A 55 6.91 1.18 9.15
CA ALA A 55 7.23 2.32 10.00
C ALA A 55 8.66 2.25 10.56
N ALA A 56 9.14 1.05 10.94
CA ALA A 56 10.51 0.85 11.40
C ALA A 56 11.53 1.10 10.26
N ASN A 57 11.26 0.56 9.06
CA ASN A 57 12.13 0.70 7.90
C ASN A 57 12.16 2.13 7.35
N LEU A 58 11.08 2.88 7.49
CA LEU A 58 10.94 4.24 6.98
C LEU A 58 11.44 5.32 7.96
N GLN A 59 11.57 4.97 9.23
CA GLN A 59 11.99 5.91 10.29
C GLN A 59 13.34 6.60 10.01
N PRO A 60 14.40 5.93 9.50
CA PRO A 60 15.67 6.57 9.19
C PRO A 60 15.56 7.69 8.14
N PHE A 61 14.55 7.59 7.26
CA PHE A 61 14.27 8.56 6.20
C PHE A 61 13.27 9.64 6.61
N GLN A 62 12.83 9.67 7.87
CA GLN A 62 11.78 10.56 8.39
C GLN A 62 10.45 10.41 7.63
N LEU A 63 10.22 9.25 7.04
CA LEU A 63 9.00 8.90 6.34
C LEU A 63 8.05 8.13 7.27
N THR A 64 6.75 8.35 7.07
CA THR A 64 5.68 7.46 7.51
C THR A 64 5.16 6.70 6.29
N SER A 65 4.42 5.61 6.47
CA SER A 65 3.80 4.87 5.35
C SER A 65 3.04 5.81 4.40
N SER A 66 2.23 6.74 4.93
CA SER A 66 1.48 7.70 4.09
C SER A 66 2.39 8.65 3.30
N ARG A 67 3.52 9.07 3.86
CA ARG A 67 4.49 9.92 3.15
C ARG A 67 5.26 9.14 2.11
N HIS A 68 5.64 7.91 2.43
CA HIS A 68 6.27 6.98 1.49
C HIS A 68 5.35 6.67 0.31
N GLU A 69 4.09 6.33 0.55
CA GLU A 69 3.08 6.10 -0.49
C GLU A 69 2.91 7.32 -1.40
N ALA A 70 2.81 8.52 -0.82
CA ALA A 70 2.70 9.75 -1.61
C ALA A 70 3.94 10.01 -2.46
N LEU A 71 5.12 9.79 -1.91
CA LEU A 71 6.39 9.95 -2.60
C LEU A 71 6.54 8.89 -3.70
N ALA A 72 6.13 7.64 -3.45
CA ALA A 72 6.11 6.55 -4.42
C ALA A 72 5.20 6.86 -5.62
N VAL A 73 3.98 7.36 -5.37
CA VAL A 73 3.05 7.76 -6.45
C VAL A 73 3.64 8.87 -7.32
N LEU A 74 4.36 9.82 -6.73
CA LEU A 74 5.08 10.86 -7.49
C LEU A 74 6.29 10.29 -8.24
N TYR A 75 7.07 9.45 -7.60
CA TYR A 75 8.28 8.83 -8.16
C TYR A 75 7.98 8.02 -9.41
N PHE A 76 6.94 7.18 -9.36
CA PHE A 76 6.52 6.35 -10.49
C PHE A 76 5.60 7.07 -11.49
N SER A 77 5.26 8.33 -11.26
CA SER A 77 4.52 9.11 -12.26
C SER A 77 5.42 9.52 -13.41
N ARG A 78 4.84 9.62 -14.62
CA ARG A 78 5.59 9.91 -15.85
C ARG A 78 6.49 11.15 -15.73
N ASP A 79 5.98 12.23 -15.14
CA ASP A 79 6.66 13.52 -15.06
C ASP A 79 7.19 13.85 -13.64
N GLY A 80 7.10 12.89 -12.71
CA GLY A 80 7.47 13.12 -11.30
C GLY A 80 6.61 14.14 -10.59
N GLN A 81 5.43 14.43 -11.13
CA GLN A 81 4.53 15.46 -10.58
C GLN A 81 3.06 15.16 -10.88
N MET A 82 2.17 15.65 -10.01
CA MET A 82 0.72 15.63 -10.25
C MET A 82 -0.01 16.63 -9.36
N SER A 83 -1.29 16.92 -9.68
CA SER A 83 -2.12 17.76 -8.82
C SER A 83 -2.41 17.06 -7.49
N LEU A 84 -2.63 17.85 -6.43
CA LEU A 84 -2.97 17.31 -5.11
C LEU A 84 -4.29 16.50 -5.16
N GLY A 85 -5.23 16.92 -6.00
CA GLY A 85 -6.48 16.18 -6.20
C GLY A 85 -6.24 14.80 -6.82
N THR A 86 -5.41 14.71 -7.86
CA THR A 86 -5.04 13.43 -8.48
C THR A 86 -4.25 12.55 -7.52
N LEU A 87 -3.35 13.14 -6.73
CA LEU A 87 -2.59 12.42 -5.72
C LEU A 87 -3.51 11.81 -4.66
N GLY A 88 -4.50 12.58 -4.18
CA GLY A 88 -5.50 12.09 -3.22
C GLY A 88 -6.37 10.96 -3.76
N GLN A 89 -6.79 11.05 -5.01
CA GLN A 89 -7.54 9.97 -5.67
C GLN A 89 -6.72 8.68 -5.76
N ARG A 90 -5.44 8.77 -6.13
CA ARG A 90 -4.56 7.60 -6.23
C ARG A 90 -4.26 6.96 -4.88
N LEU A 91 -4.10 7.78 -3.84
CA LEU A 91 -3.88 7.33 -2.47
C LEU A 91 -5.17 6.89 -1.76
N MET A 92 -6.34 7.16 -2.36
CA MET A 92 -7.66 6.90 -1.76
C MET A 92 -7.83 7.58 -0.38
N VAL A 93 -7.27 8.79 -0.22
CA VAL A 93 -7.34 9.56 1.02
C VAL A 93 -8.05 10.90 0.83
N HIS A 94 -8.57 11.45 1.92
CA HIS A 94 -9.26 12.74 1.89
C HIS A 94 -8.31 13.88 1.48
N PRO A 95 -8.76 14.91 0.73
CA PRO A 95 -7.92 16.03 0.27
C PRO A 95 -7.13 16.72 1.38
N THR A 96 -7.71 16.86 2.57
CA THR A 96 -7.02 17.45 3.73
C THR A 96 -5.78 16.64 4.14
N SER A 97 -5.86 15.30 4.10
CA SER A 97 -4.74 14.40 4.41
C SER A 97 -3.62 14.54 3.39
N VAL A 98 -3.97 14.65 2.11
CA VAL A 98 -2.99 14.89 1.03
C VAL A 98 -2.23 16.18 1.26
N THR A 99 -2.95 17.27 1.56
CA THR A 99 -2.33 18.57 1.80
C THR A 99 -1.33 18.50 2.95
N ALA A 100 -1.71 17.92 4.10
CA ALA A 100 -0.83 17.76 5.26
C ALA A 100 0.39 16.87 4.96
N THR A 101 0.20 15.81 4.17
CA THR A 101 1.30 14.93 3.74
C THR A 101 2.28 15.68 2.84
N VAL A 102 1.79 16.41 1.84
CA VAL A 102 2.61 17.20 0.91
C VAL A 102 3.31 18.35 1.64
N ASP A 103 2.65 19.05 2.58
CA ASP A 103 3.28 20.10 3.42
C ASP A 103 4.49 19.55 4.18
N THR A 104 4.36 18.34 4.70
CA THR A 104 5.46 17.71 5.43
C THR A 104 6.59 17.29 4.50
N LEU A 105 6.28 16.68 3.34
CA LEU A 105 7.28 16.29 2.34
C LEU A 105 8.00 17.50 1.76
N GLU A 106 7.33 18.63 1.59
CA GLU A 106 7.92 19.89 1.15
C GLU A 106 8.89 20.46 2.20
N ARG A 107 8.51 20.44 3.48
CA ARG A 107 9.37 20.84 4.59
C ARG A 107 10.62 19.96 4.72
N LEU A 108 10.51 18.67 4.39
CA LEU A 108 11.63 17.73 4.33
C LEU A 108 12.48 17.91 3.06
N GLY A 109 12.06 18.71 2.11
CA GLY A 109 12.74 18.93 0.84
C GLY A 109 12.56 17.83 -0.19
N PHE A 110 11.68 16.86 0.03
CA PHE A 110 11.44 15.73 -0.88
C PHE A 110 10.46 16.02 -2.00
N VAL A 111 9.61 17.02 -1.78
CA VAL A 111 8.61 17.50 -2.74
C VAL A 111 8.68 19.02 -2.80
N GLN A 112 8.35 19.60 -3.92
CA GLN A 112 8.12 21.04 -4.08
C GLN A 112 6.76 21.29 -4.71
N ARG A 113 6.12 22.40 -4.34
CA ARG A 113 4.93 22.88 -5.00
C ARG A 113 5.30 23.70 -6.21
N VAL A 114 4.69 23.40 -7.37
CA VAL A 114 4.87 24.14 -8.61
C VAL A 114 3.52 24.53 -9.20
N ALA A 115 3.47 25.69 -9.86
CA ALA A 115 2.25 26.11 -10.57
C ALA A 115 1.97 25.16 -11.75
N HIS A 116 0.68 24.85 -11.96
CA HIS A 116 0.28 24.10 -13.14
C HIS A 116 0.53 24.94 -14.41
N PRO A 117 1.13 24.40 -15.47
CA PRO A 117 1.55 25.18 -16.64
C PRO A 117 0.39 25.85 -17.40
N SER A 118 -0.79 25.25 -17.39
CA SER A 118 -1.98 25.77 -18.12
C SER A 118 -3.12 26.22 -17.20
N ASP A 119 -3.08 25.95 -15.89
CA ASP A 119 -4.13 26.36 -14.96
C ASP A 119 -3.51 26.93 -13.66
N ARG A 120 -3.43 28.26 -13.58
CA ARG A 120 -2.86 28.98 -12.43
C ARG A 120 -3.59 28.74 -11.10
N ARG A 121 -4.79 28.14 -11.14
CA ARG A 121 -5.56 27.81 -9.93
C ARG A 121 -5.14 26.47 -9.33
N GLN A 122 -4.41 25.67 -10.09
CA GLN A 122 -3.94 24.36 -9.65
C GLN A 122 -2.46 24.42 -9.25
N THR A 123 -2.17 23.71 -8.17
CA THR A 123 -0.80 23.46 -7.69
C THR A 123 -0.48 22.00 -7.91
N LEU A 124 0.71 21.73 -8.44
CA LEU A 124 1.25 20.39 -8.56
C LEU A 124 2.25 20.13 -7.44
N ALA A 125 2.23 18.91 -6.90
CA ALA A 125 3.33 18.36 -6.12
C ALA A 125 4.32 17.73 -7.08
N ARG A 126 5.60 18.13 -7.01
CA ARG A 126 6.71 17.57 -7.82
C ARG A 126 7.74 16.99 -6.90
N ILE A 127 8.19 15.76 -7.18
CA ILE A 127 9.29 15.14 -6.46
C ILE A 127 10.61 15.85 -6.78
N THR A 128 11.44 16.07 -5.77
CA THR A 128 12.77 16.66 -5.92
C THR A 128 13.83 15.58 -6.17
N PRO A 129 15.06 15.94 -6.58
CA PRO A 129 16.17 14.98 -6.63
C PRO A 129 16.42 14.27 -5.31
N SER A 130 16.39 15.01 -4.18
CA SER A 130 16.51 14.43 -2.83
C SER A 130 15.35 13.48 -2.50
N GLY A 131 14.12 13.81 -2.92
CA GLY A 131 12.98 12.93 -2.76
C GLY A 131 13.12 11.62 -3.55
N ARG A 132 13.73 11.68 -4.75
CA ARG A 132 14.02 10.48 -5.54
C ARG A 132 15.06 9.58 -4.87
N GLU A 133 16.14 10.17 -4.40
CA GLU A 133 17.21 9.44 -3.71
C GLU A 133 16.69 8.73 -2.45
N VAL A 134 15.93 9.44 -1.62
CA VAL A 134 15.30 8.86 -0.42
C VAL A 134 14.34 7.74 -0.80
N MET A 135 13.54 7.91 -1.86
CA MET A 135 12.62 6.87 -2.33
C MET A 135 13.35 5.61 -2.76
N GLU A 136 14.45 5.75 -3.51
CA GLU A 136 15.26 4.62 -3.97
C GLU A 136 15.88 3.85 -2.80
N GLN A 137 16.43 4.57 -1.80
CA GLN A 137 17.01 3.96 -0.61
C GLN A 137 15.93 3.23 0.23
N ALA A 138 14.77 3.85 0.42
CA ALA A 138 13.66 3.25 1.14
C ALA A 138 13.13 2.00 0.43
N CYS A 139 12.96 2.04 -0.89
CA CYS A 139 12.56 0.88 -1.68
C CYS A 139 13.54 -0.27 -1.59
N GLN A 140 14.84 0.01 -1.63
CA GLN A 140 15.87 -1.04 -1.49
C GLN A 140 15.77 -1.74 -0.13
N LEU A 141 15.56 -0.98 0.94
CA LEU A 141 15.44 -1.54 2.29
C LEU A 141 14.19 -2.43 2.42
N ILE A 142 13.05 -1.95 1.94
CA ILE A 142 11.77 -2.70 1.99
C ILE A 142 11.84 -3.96 1.10
N ALA A 143 12.47 -3.88 -0.06
CA ALA A 143 12.58 -4.98 -1.01
C ALA A 143 13.42 -6.15 -0.45
N VAL A 144 14.47 -5.87 0.32
CA VAL A 144 15.31 -6.91 0.97
C VAL A 144 14.48 -7.80 1.90
N GLU A 145 13.43 -7.26 2.49
CA GLU A 145 12.53 -7.98 3.41
C GLU A 145 11.28 -8.53 2.72
N GLU A 146 11.29 -8.63 1.38
CA GLU A 146 10.15 -9.13 0.58
C GLU A 146 8.81 -8.48 1.00
N PHE A 147 8.87 -7.18 1.32
CA PHE A 147 7.70 -6.40 1.77
C PHE A 147 7.03 -6.99 3.05
N GLY A 148 7.74 -7.77 3.84
CA GLY A 148 7.20 -8.43 5.03
C GLY A 148 6.37 -9.68 4.76
N LEU A 149 6.42 -10.21 3.55
CA LEU A 149 5.72 -11.43 3.11
C LEU A 149 6.67 -12.59 2.83
N ASP A 150 7.87 -12.54 3.37
CA ASP A 150 8.95 -13.52 3.25
C ASP A 150 8.57 -14.96 3.69
N ALA A 151 7.47 -15.11 4.42
CA ALA A 151 6.90 -16.40 4.77
C ALA A 151 6.17 -17.11 3.60
N LEU A 152 5.84 -16.36 2.52
CA LEU A 152 5.15 -16.89 1.35
C LEU A 152 6.14 -17.23 0.23
N SER A 153 5.92 -18.35 -0.44
CA SER A 153 6.54 -18.59 -1.75
C SER A 153 5.93 -17.66 -2.83
N ASP A 154 6.65 -17.46 -3.93
CA ASP A 154 6.17 -16.65 -5.08
C ASP A 154 4.75 -17.07 -5.55
N ALA A 155 4.50 -18.38 -5.63
CA ALA A 155 3.20 -18.91 -6.05
C ALA A 155 2.08 -18.60 -5.05
N GLU A 156 2.38 -18.61 -3.75
CA GLU A 156 1.43 -18.26 -2.68
C GLU A 156 1.16 -16.75 -2.67
N ALA A 157 2.20 -15.94 -2.83
CA ALA A 157 2.07 -14.48 -2.94
C ALA A 157 1.23 -14.09 -4.16
N GLU A 158 1.44 -14.74 -5.30
CA GLU A 158 0.64 -14.52 -6.52
C GLU A 158 -0.82 -14.93 -6.34
N SER A 159 -1.06 -16.07 -5.67
CA SER A 159 -2.41 -16.53 -5.31
C SER A 159 -3.13 -15.55 -4.39
N LEU A 160 -2.43 -15.02 -3.39
CA LEU A 160 -2.94 -13.98 -2.51
C LEU A 160 -3.30 -12.70 -3.30
N CYS A 161 -2.43 -12.26 -4.19
CA CYS A 161 -2.69 -11.11 -5.07
C CYS A 161 -3.98 -11.29 -5.89
N LEU A 162 -4.22 -12.48 -6.45
CA LEU A 162 -5.42 -12.79 -7.22
C LEU A 162 -6.69 -12.76 -6.37
N LEU A 163 -6.64 -13.27 -5.14
CA LEU A 163 -7.77 -13.23 -4.21
C LEU A 163 -8.10 -11.79 -3.79
N LEU A 164 -7.09 -11.02 -3.43
CA LEU A 164 -7.25 -9.61 -3.07
C LEU A 164 -7.74 -8.75 -4.26
N LYS A 165 -7.32 -9.07 -5.49
CA LYS A 165 -7.84 -8.43 -6.70
C LYS A 165 -9.35 -8.61 -6.85
N LYS A 166 -9.89 -9.82 -6.58
CA LYS A 166 -11.34 -10.06 -6.62
C LYS A 166 -12.08 -9.16 -5.62
N VAL A 167 -11.53 -8.99 -4.41
CA VAL A 167 -12.12 -8.15 -3.38
C VAL A 167 -12.10 -6.67 -3.80
N ARG A 168 -10.96 -6.16 -4.31
CA ARG A 168 -10.85 -4.78 -4.80
C ARG A 168 -11.79 -4.51 -5.96
N HIS A 169 -11.89 -5.43 -6.90
CA HIS A 169 -12.79 -5.31 -8.06
C HIS A 169 -14.26 -5.21 -7.64
N ALA A 170 -14.69 -6.06 -6.70
CA ALA A 170 -16.04 -6.02 -6.16
C ALA A 170 -16.36 -4.70 -5.44
N ALA A 171 -15.36 -4.08 -4.80
CA ALA A 171 -15.47 -2.77 -4.16
C ALA A 171 -15.39 -1.58 -5.16
N GLY A 172 -15.17 -1.83 -6.46
CA GLY A 172 -15.05 -0.79 -7.49
C GLY A 172 -13.72 -0.03 -7.49
N LEU A 173 -12.74 -0.45 -6.68
CA LEU A 173 -11.46 0.24 -6.51
C LEU A 173 -10.56 0.16 -7.75
N ASP A 174 -10.72 -0.86 -8.59
CA ASP A 174 -9.91 -1.02 -9.82
C ASP A 174 -10.33 -0.06 -10.95
N ARG A 175 -11.51 0.58 -10.86
CA ARG A 175 -12.03 1.47 -11.91
C ARG A 175 -11.46 2.89 -11.88
N GLN A 176 -10.84 3.30 -10.80
CA GLN A 176 -10.32 4.66 -10.63
C GLN A 176 -8.93 4.87 -11.25
N GLY A 177 -8.18 3.80 -11.56
CA GLY A 177 -6.85 3.88 -12.16
C GLY A 177 -6.83 4.10 -13.68
N THR A 178 -7.91 3.78 -14.39
CA THR A 178 -7.96 3.81 -15.88
C THR A 178 -8.54 5.10 -16.46
N ALA A 179 -9.25 5.89 -15.69
CA ALA A 179 -9.87 7.13 -16.18
C ALA A 179 -8.85 8.26 -16.49
N GLY A 180 -7.60 8.14 -16.03
CA GLY A 180 -6.54 9.13 -16.32
C GLY A 180 -5.69 8.82 -17.56
N ALA A 181 -5.81 7.61 -18.13
CA ALA A 181 -4.96 7.19 -19.26
C ALA A 181 -5.61 7.41 -20.63
N GLU A 182 -6.93 7.59 -20.71
CA GLU A 182 -7.64 7.72 -22.00
C GLU A 182 -7.86 9.15 -22.47
N ALA A 183 -7.66 10.16 -21.63
CA ALA A 183 -7.87 11.56 -22.00
C ALA A 183 -6.76 12.17 -22.89
N THR A 184 -5.72 11.40 -23.27
CA THR A 184 -4.57 11.93 -24.04
C THR A 184 -4.40 11.27 -25.41
N LYS A 185 -5.42 10.60 -25.95
CA LYS A 185 -5.34 10.00 -27.30
C LYS A 185 -6.27 10.63 -28.32
N SER A 186 -6.82 11.82 -28.07
CA SER A 186 -7.62 12.52 -29.07
C SER A 186 -7.23 14.00 -29.10
N THR A 187 -6.15 14.31 -29.77
CA THR A 187 -5.92 15.54 -30.59
C THR A 187 -4.65 15.34 -31.39
#